data_c58b73b5f0a0263d61b136c1c418b353
#
_entry.id   c58b73b5f0a0263d61b136c1c418b353
#
_cell.length_a   1.000
_cell.length_b   1.000
_cell.length_c   1.000
_cell.angle_alpha   90.00
_cell.angle_beta   90.00
_cell.angle_gamma   90.00
#
_symmetry.space_group_name_H-M   'P 1'
#
loop_
_entity.id
_entity.type
_entity.pdbx_description
1 polymer ?
#
loop_
_entity_poly.entity_id
_entity_poly.type
_entity_poly.pdbx_seq_one_letter_code
_entity_poly.pdbx_strand_id
1 'polypeptide(L)'
;HPDPSVKRKSGFLPPVYGSSNEFGSWINIPYFKVISEEKDITFNPRIYADDKLILQSEYRQAFENSNLISDFSFNHDGKNTNTHLFTKINGDLNSNTQFNFKYQDVSNDNYLKIHNLSNSSSLIEDESLLTTQLNIEKNINENTNLDTNFTIYEDLSKKDSDRFQYILPNFIYTKNIEIPVSYNGNFKFISSGFQKNYDTNKYESLLINDFLFESNNIISKTGLLSNYDLLVKNFNSYTENSSSYTEKEDYEVFGSLLLKSSFPLRKVNEYSKNYLKPIMAMRYSPNSTKNISDKDTRLDYNNIFSF
;
A
#
# COMPACT_ATOMS: atom_id res chain seq x y z
N HIS A 1 -10.09 23.55 9.43
CA HIS A 1 -10.02 22.80 10.70
C HIS A 1 -10.85 23.53 11.71
N PRO A 2 -11.77 22.85 12.43
CA PRO A 2 -12.43 23.51 13.57
C PRO A 2 -11.38 23.86 14.62
N ASP A 3 -11.54 25.02 15.26
CA ASP A 3 -10.70 25.48 16.35
C ASP A 3 -10.68 24.41 17.47
N PRO A 4 -9.54 23.88 17.87
CA PRO A 4 -9.46 22.85 18.91
C PRO A 4 -9.99 23.30 20.29
N SER A 5 -10.18 24.60 20.51
CA SER A 5 -10.80 25.16 21.74
C SER A 5 -12.33 25.05 21.75
N VAL A 6 -12.98 24.78 20.60
CA VAL A 6 -14.44 24.68 20.50
C VAL A 6 -14.89 23.25 20.76
N LYS A 7 -15.63 23.03 21.86
CA LYS A 7 -16.24 21.72 22.15
C LYS A 7 -17.17 21.29 21.01
N ARG A 8 -17.03 20.04 20.59
CA ARG A 8 -17.94 19.44 19.61
C ARG A 8 -19.39 19.53 20.10
N LYS A 9 -20.30 19.92 19.23
CA LYS A 9 -21.74 19.99 19.51
C LYS A 9 -22.54 19.18 18.52
N SER A 10 -23.51 18.43 19.02
CA SER A 10 -24.48 17.75 18.17
C SER A 10 -25.38 18.75 17.43
N GLY A 11 -25.75 18.42 16.19
CA GLY A 11 -26.62 19.27 15.40
C GLY A 11 -26.79 18.79 13.97
N PHE A 12 -27.73 19.40 13.27
CA PHE A 12 -27.90 19.18 11.84
C PHE A 12 -26.76 19.81 11.06
N LEU A 13 -26.30 19.10 10.05
CA LEU A 13 -25.36 19.61 9.07
C LEU A 13 -26.11 20.14 7.84
N PRO A 14 -25.46 20.94 6.98
CA PRO A 14 -26.11 21.45 5.77
C PRO A 14 -26.70 20.30 4.94
N PRO A 15 -27.96 20.43 4.48
CA PRO A 15 -28.57 19.42 3.64
C PRO A 15 -27.87 19.34 2.28
N VAL A 16 -27.80 18.14 1.73
CA VAL A 16 -27.31 17.86 0.38
C VAL A 16 -28.45 17.31 -0.45
N TYR A 17 -28.53 17.73 -1.70
CA TYR A 17 -29.55 17.25 -2.63
C TYR A 17 -28.90 16.88 -3.97
N GLY A 18 -29.56 15.98 -4.68
CA GLY A 18 -29.10 15.50 -5.97
C GLY A 18 -30.23 14.76 -6.71
N SER A 19 -29.81 14.10 -7.78
CA SER A 19 -30.73 13.27 -8.58
C SER A 19 -30.05 11.94 -8.94
N SER A 20 -30.87 10.90 -9.05
CA SER A 20 -30.50 9.58 -9.55
C SER A 20 -31.35 9.29 -10.79
N ASN A 21 -30.76 8.60 -11.77
CA ASN A 21 -31.50 8.19 -12.97
C ASN A 21 -32.57 7.13 -12.66
N GLU A 22 -32.41 6.35 -11.59
CA GLU A 22 -33.30 5.26 -11.24
C GLU A 22 -34.39 5.67 -10.23
N PHE A 23 -34.07 6.58 -9.29
CA PHE A 23 -34.97 6.93 -8.16
C PHE A 23 -35.33 8.39 -8.10
N GLY A 24 -35.01 9.17 -9.14
CA GLY A 24 -35.32 10.59 -9.20
C GLY A 24 -34.51 11.45 -8.24
N SER A 25 -35.09 12.60 -7.86
CA SER A 25 -34.44 13.54 -6.95
C SER A 25 -34.37 12.98 -5.53
N TRP A 26 -33.33 13.37 -4.80
CA TRP A 26 -33.17 12.99 -3.40
C TRP A 26 -32.65 14.15 -2.55
N ILE A 27 -32.94 14.08 -1.27
CA ILE A 27 -32.40 14.97 -0.25
C ILE A 27 -31.77 14.15 0.86
N ASN A 28 -30.65 14.64 1.35
CA ASN A 28 -29.95 14.12 2.51
C ASN A 28 -29.86 15.21 3.58
N ILE A 29 -30.31 14.93 4.81
CA ILE A 29 -30.29 15.86 5.95
C ILE A 29 -29.44 15.26 7.06
N PRO A 30 -28.11 15.47 7.03
CA PRO A 30 -27.22 14.82 7.98
C PRO A 30 -27.43 15.36 9.40
N TYR A 31 -27.36 14.47 10.39
CA TYR A 31 -27.37 14.82 11.81
C TYR A 31 -26.13 14.27 12.49
N PHE A 32 -25.28 15.17 12.96
CA PHE A 32 -24.08 14.84 13.74
C PHE A 32 -24.44 14.74 15.20
N LYS A 33 -24.08 13.63 15.86
CA LYS A 33 -24.29 13.38 17.28
C LYS A 33 -22.97 13.07 17.98
N VAL A 34 -22.62 13.91 18.94
CA VAL A 34 -21.54 13.63 19.90
C VAL A 34 -22.05 12.64 20.94
N ILE A 35 -21.37 11.51 21.09
CA ILE A 35 -21.67 10.49 22.09
C ILE A 35 -20.81 10.72 23.33
N SER A 36 -19.49 10.95 23.13
CA SER A 36 -18.53 11.34 24.15
C SER A 36 -17.41 12.17 23.52
N GLU A 37 -16.38 12.52 24.30
CA GLU A 37 -15.21 13.25 23.77
C GLU A 37 -14.46 12.44 22.69
N GLU A 38 -14.47 11.10 22.79
CA GLU A 38 -13.79 10.19 21.88
C GLU A 38 -14.71 9.56 20.83
N LYS A 39 -16.05 9.75 20.91
CA LYS A 39 -17.01 9.04 20.06
C LYS A 39 -18.02 9.97 19.45
N ASP A 40 -18.29 9.80 18.20
CA ASP A 40 -19.38 10.45 17.49
C ASP A 40 -20.00 9.55 16.41
N ILE A 41 -21.21 9.93 16.00
CA ILE A 41 -21.89 9.29 14.87
C ILE A 41 -22.57 10.37 14.02
N THR A 42 -22.48 10.22 12.71
CA THR A 42 -23.22 11.04 11.76
C THR A 42 -24.28 10.18 11.08
N PHE A 43 -25.54 10.51 11.23
CA PHE A 43 -26.64 9.89 10.52
C PHE A 43 -26.88 10.66 9.22
N ASN A 44 -26.90 9.97 8.09
CA ASN A 44 -27.08 10.54 6.75
C ASN A 44 -28.32 9.91 6.08
N PRO A 45 -29.54 10.23 6.52
CA PRO A 45 -30.74 9.74 5.86
C PRO A 45 -30.89 10.37 4.48
N ARG A 46 -30.96 9.53 3.44
CA ARG A 46 -31.23 9.95 2.07
C ARG A 46 -32.63 9.52 1.68
N ILE A 47 -33.48 10.49 1.38
CA ILE A 47 -34.87 10.32 1.02
C ILE A 47 -35.01 10.61 -0.48
N TYR A 48 -35.54 9.65 -1.22
CA TYR A 48 -35.83 9.77 -2.66
C TYR A 48 -37.25 10.20 -2.93
N ALA A 49 -37.48 10.80 -4.07
CA ALA A 49 -38.82 11.27 -4.48
C ALA A 49 -39.81 10.12 -4.69
N ASP A 50 -39.36 8.89 -4.89
CA ASP A 50 -40.19 7.68 -5.02
C ASP A 50 -40.38 6.92 -3.69
N ASP A 51 -40.37 7.64 -2.57
CA ASP A 51 -40.56 7.13 -1.19
C ASP A 51 -39.55 6.11 -0.70
N LYS A 52 -38.37 5.98 -1.37
CA LYS A 52 -37.28 5.13 -0.88
C LYS A 52 -36.42 5.88 0.11
N LEU A 53 -35.96 5.14 1.11
CA LEU A 53 -35.08 5.65 2.16
C LEU A 53 -33.81 4.81 2.25
N ILE A 54 -32.65 5.48 2.26
CA ILE A 54 -31.39 4.90 2.70
C ILE A 54 -30.99 5.56 4.00
N LEU A 55 -30.72 4.78 5.01
CA LEU A 55 -30.08 5.26 6.22
C LEU A 55 -28.59 4.87 6.19
N GLN A 56 -27.75 5.84 5.83
CA GLN A 56 -26.30 5.71 5.94
C GLN A 56 -25.83 6.33 7.25
N SER A 57 -24.81 5.79 7.89
CA SER A 57 -24.28 6.31 9.13
C SER A 57 -22.77 6.10 9.19
N GLU A 58 -22.04 7.13 9.60
CA GLU A 58 -20.62 7.06 9.89
C GLU A 58 -20.39 7.15 11.40
N TYR A 59 -19.79 6.10 11.97
CA TYR A 59 -19.36 6.06 13.37
C TYR A 59 -17.86 6.23 13.48
N ARG A 60 -17.40 7.07 14.41
CA ARG A 60 -15.99 7.29 14.69
C ARG A 60 -15.71 7.14 16.18
N GLN A 61 -14.61 6.48 16.49
CA GLN A 61 -14.12 6.32 17.85
C GLN A 61 -12.60 6.41 17.90
N ALA A 62 -12.11 7.28 18.77
CA ALA A 62 -10.70 7.29 19.19
C ALA A 62 -10.55 6.42 20.44
N PHE A 63 -9.58 5.51 20.42
CA PHE A 63 -9.07 4.77 21.56
C PHE A 63 -7.71 5.34 21.95
N GLU A 64 -7.14 4.89 23.06
CA GLU A 64 -5.83 5.36 23.51
C GLU A 64 -4.74 5.22 22.44
N ASN A 65 -4.68 4.07 21.76
CA ASN A 65 -3.65 3.76 20.76
C ASN A 65 -4.22 3.42 19.38
N SER A 66 -5.50 3.71 19.12
CA SER A 66 -6.09 3.41 17.83
C SER A 66 -7.29 4.30 17.51
N ASN A 67 -7.62 4.38 16.22
CA ASN A 67 -8.78 5.08 15.72
C ASN A 67 -9.61 4.15 14.85
N LEU A 68 -10.92 4.16 15.06
CA LEU A 68 -11.91 3.41 14.30
C LEU A 68 -12.83 4.39 13.56
N ILE A 69 -13.06 4.10 12.28
CA ILE A 69 -14.12 4.71 11.47
C ILE A 69 -14.90 3.56 10.86
N SER A 70 -16.24 3.59 10.98
CA SER A 70 -17.12 2.62 10.36
C SER A 70 -18.25 3.35 9.66
N ASP A 71 -18.43 3.06 8.38
CA ASP A 71 -19.54 3.53 7.56
C ASP A 71 -20.44 2.34 7.26
N PHE A 72 -21.70 2.49 7.52
CA PHE A 72 -22.68 1.44 7.26
C PHE A 72 -23.99 2.06 6.77
N SER A 73 -24.68 1.32 5.93
CA SER A 73 -26.00 1.72 5.51
C SER A 73 -26.95 0.54 5.40
N PHE A 74 -28.22 0.88 5.44
CA PHE A 74 -29.26 -0.05 5.07
C PHE A 74 -30.36 0.63 4.26
N ASN A 75 -30.94 -0.11 3.33
CA ASN A 75 -32.10 0.23 2.54
C ASN A 75 -33.06 -0.96 2.49
N HIS A 76 -34.36 -0.71 2.65
CA HIS A 76 -35.39 -1.75 2.49
C HIS A 76 -36.35 -1.31 1.36
N ASP A 77 -36.45 -2.10 0.31
CA ASP A 77 -37.27 -1.81 -0.87
C ASP A 77 -38.65 -2.54 -0.86
N GLY A 78 -39.04 -3.06 0.30
CA GLY A 78 -40.28 -3.83 0.50
C GLY A 78 -40.12 -5.35 0.23
N LYS A 79 -39.06 -5.78 -0.42
CA LYS A 79 -38.74 -7.21 -0.68
C LYS A 79 -37.38 -7.60 -0.13
N ASN A 80 -36.37 -6.77 -0.39
CA ASN A 80 -34.98 -7.05 -0.02
C ASN A 80 -34.47 -5.96 0.92
N THR A 81 -33.56 -6.35 1.80
CA THR A 81 -32.77 -5.41 2.58
C THR A 81 -31.35 -5.40 2.03
N ASN A 82 -30.92 -4.26 1.56
CA ASN A 82 -29.56 -4.07 1.07
C ASN A 82 -28.74 -3.31 2.13
N THR A 83 -27.53 -3.77 2.36
CA THR A 83 -26.63 -3.21 3.39
C THR A 83 -25.22 -3.09 2.87
N HIS A 84 -24.44 -2.17 3.43
CA HIS A 84 -22.99 -2.20 3.40
C HIS A 84 -22.43 -1.98 4.81
N LEU A 85 -21.24 -2.51 5.03
CA LEU A 85 -20.43 -2.27 6.22
C LEU A 85 -18.97 -2.10 5.83
N PHE A 86 -18.46 -0.88 5.98
CA PHE A 86 -17.06 -0.55 5.73
C PHE A 86 -16.44 -0.06 7.03
N THR A 87 -15.32 -0.63 7.40
CA THR A 87 -14.65 -0.31 8.66
C THR A 87 -13.16 -0.16 8.44
N LYS A 88 -12.55 0.82 9.07
CA LYS A 88 -11.12 1.04 9.10
C LYS A 88 -10.67 1.28 10.53
N ILE A 89 -9.63 0.55 10.94
CA ILE A 89 -8.98 0.71 12.24
C ILE A 89 -7.49 0.89 11.99
N ASN A 90 -6.93 1.98 12.50
CA ASN A 90 -5.48 2.23 12.50
C ASN A 90 -5.02 2.38 13.94
N GLY A 91 -3.89 1.80 14.28
CA GLY A 91 -3.38 1.94 15.64
C GLY A 91 -2.03 1.30 15.86
N ASP A 92 -1.59 1.45 17.09
CA ASP A 92 -0.36 0.88 17.61
C ASP A 92 -0.68 -0.28 18.55
N LEU A 93 -0.17 -1.48 18.25
CA LEU A 93 -0.24 -2.61 19.19
C LEU A 93 0.74 -2.42 20.34
N ASN A 94 1.86 -1.77 20.07
CA ASN A 94 2.88 -1.35 21.01
C ASN A 94 3.79 -0.31 20.36
N SER A 95 4.81 0.20 21.10
CA SER A 95 5.75 1.22 20.61
C SER A 95 6.47 0.87 19.30
N ASN A 96 6.54 -0.40 18.95
CA ASN A 96 7.32 -0.89 17.82
C ASN A 96 6.47 -1.61 16.75
N THR A 97 5.15 -1.67 16.95
CA THR A 97 4.25 -2.41 16.04
C THR A 97 3.00 -1.60 15.78
N GLN A 98 2.79 -1.26 14.51
CA GLN A 98 1.59 -0.59 14.01
C GLN A 98 0.74 -1.56 13.22
N PHE A 99 -0.56 -1.30 13.18
CA PHE A 99 -1.47 -2.06 12.33
C PHE A 99 -2.49 -1.16 11.65
N ASN A 100 -2.94 -1.61 10.50
CA ASN A 100 -4.04 -1.04 9.75
C ASN A 100 -4.97 -2.18 9.32
N PHE A 101 -6.21 -2.11 9.75
CA PHE A 101 -7.24 -3.05 9.35
C PHE A 101 -8.32 -2.34 8.55
N LYS A 102 -8.69 -2.91 7.40
CA LYS A 102 -9.77 -2.45 6.53
C LYS A 102 -10.69 -3.64 6.25
N TYR A 103 -11.98 -3.44 6.39
CA TYR A 103 -13.01 -4.41 6.08
C TYR A 103 -14.08 -3.76 5.23
N GLN A 104 -14.49 -4.41 4.15
CA GLN A 104 -15.57 -3.95 3.27
C GLN A 104 -16.46 -5.11 2.90
N ASP A 105 -17.76 -4.92 3.04
CA ASP A 105 -18.79 -5.89 2.72
C ASP A 105 -20.07 -5.21 2.21
N VAL A 106 -20.74 -5.82 1.24
CA VAL A 106 -22.02 -5.39 0.69
C VAL A 106 -22.94 -6.61 0.48
N SER A 107 -24.20 -6.44 0.76
CA SER A 107 -25.21 -7.51 0.55
C SER A 107 -25.65 -7.66 -0.91
N ASN A 108 -25.36 -6.69 -1.77
CA ASN A 108 -25.77 -6.68 -3.18
C ASN A 108 -24.71 -5.97 -4.04
N ASP A 109 -24.30 -6.62 -5.13
CA ASP A 109 -23.19 -6.21 -6.00
C ASP A 109 -23.35 -4.81 -6.62
N ASN A 110 -24.58 -4.38 -6.84
CA ASN A 110 -24.88 -3.10 -7.46
C ASN A 110 -25.27 -2.01 -6.46
N TYR A 111 -25.38 -2.34 -5.16
CA TYR A 111 -25.92 -1.43 -4.15
C TYR A 111 -25.19 -0.09 -4.08
N LEU A 112 -23.86 -0.12 -4.05
CA LEU A 112 -23.05 1.10 -3.98
C LEU A 112 -23.24 1.99 -5.21
N LYS A 113 -23.23 1.37 -6.41
CA LYS A 113 -23.34 2.07 -7.70
C LYS A 113 -24.73 2.69 -7.91
N ILE A 114 -25.77 1.90 -7.67
CA ILE A 114 -27.16 2.34 -7.88
C ILE A 114 -27.46 3.59 -7.03
N HIS A 115 -26.92 3.62 -5.81
CA HIS A 115 -27.16 4.72 -4.89
C HIS A 115 -26.03 5.76 -4.87
N ASN A 116 -24.94 5.56 -5.64
CA ASN A 116 -23.77 6.45 -5.68
C ASN A 116 -23.28 6.82 -4.28
N LEU A 117 -23.01 5.79 -3.46
CA LEU A 117 -22.66 5.97 -2.05
C LEU A 117 -21.22 6.43 -1.85
N SER A 118 -20.35 6.28 -2.85
CA SER A 118 -18.96 6.76 -2.82
C SER A 118 -18.83 8.26 -2.53
N ASN A 119 -19.81 9.05 -3.00
CA ASN A 119 -19.82 10.50 -2.75
C ASN A 119 -20.16 10.90 -1.30
N SER A 120 -20.62 9.96 -0.49
CA SER A 120 -21.08 10.21 0.88
C SER A 120 -20.19 9.58 1.96
N SER A 121 -19.17 8.82 1.58
CA SER A 121 -18.24 8.19 2.51
C SER A 121 -16.80 8.19 2.00
N SER A 122 -15.86 8.55 2.88
CA SER A 122 -14.42 8.47 2.59
C SER A 122 -13.87 7.05 2.60
N LEU A 123 -14.65 6.06 3.05
CA LEU A 123 -14.25 4.65 3.10
C LEU A 123 -14.63 3.89 1.81
N ILE A 124 -15.46 4.47 0.95
CA ILE A 124 -15.85 3.88 -0.34
C ILE A 124 -14.91 4.42 -1.41
N GLU A 125 -13.82 3.72 -1.68
CA GLU A 125 -12.83 4.10 -2.68
C GLU A 125 -13.20 3.62 -4.08
N ASP A 126 -13.83 2.43 -4.17
CA ASP A 126 -14.32 1.82 -5.41
C ASP A 126 -15.68 1.16 -5.14
N GLU A 127 -16.62 1.33 -6.07
CA GLU A 127 -17.97 0.77 -5.97
C GLU A 127 -18.06 -0.64 -6.58
N SER A 128 -16.98 -1.14 -7.17
CA SER A 128 -16.92 -2.44 -7.85
C SER A 128 -15.94 -3.40 -7.22
N LEU A 129 -14.94 -2.89 -6.51
CA LEU A 129 -13.86 -3.67 -5.93
C LEU A 129 -13.80 -3.45 -4.42
N LEU A 130 -14.18 -4.47 -3.65
CA LEU A 130 -14.06 -4.44 -2.21
C LEU A 130 -12.67 -4.94 -1.77
N THR A 131 -12.17 -4.35 -0.70
CA THR A 131 -10.87 -4.71 -0.14
C THR A 131 -10.98 -4.99 1.34
N THR A 132 -10.67 -6.23 1.75
CA THR A 132 -10.42 -6.58 3.15
C THR A 132 -8.93 -6.75 3.34
N GLN A 133 -8.33 -6.01 4.28
CA GLN A 133 -6.88 -5.93 4.44
C GLN A 133 -6.47 -5.82 5.89
N LEU A 134 -5.41 -6.53 6.25
CA LEU A 134 -4.67 -6.35 7.50
C LEU A 134 -3.21 -6.09 7.16
N ASN A 135 -2.73 -4.89 7.49
CA ASN A 135 -1.31 -4.53 7.40
C ASN A 135 -0.71 -4.45 8.79
N ILE A 136 0.49 -5.03 8.98
CA ILE A 136 1.25 -5.01 10.23
C ILE A 136 2.67 -4.56 9.91
N GLU A 137 3.06 -3.42 10.45
CA GLU A 137 4.41 -2.88 10.38
C GLU A 137 5.10 -3.04 11.74
N LYS A 138 6.21 -3.79 11.78
CA LYS A 138 6.93 -4.08 13.01
C LYS A 138 8.40 -3.70 12.91
N ASN A 139 8.83 -2.77 13.74
CA ASN A 139 10.23 -2.49 14.00
C ASN A 139 10.75 -3.48 15.06
N ILE A 140 11.43 -4.55 14.64
CA ILE A 140 11.94 -5.57 15.54
C ILE A 140 13.06 -4.99 16.40
N ASN A 141 13.92 -4.18 15.79
CA ASN A 141 14.93 -3.34 16.42
C ASN A 141 15.33 -2.20 15.45
N GLU A 142 16.29 -1.35 15.84
CA GLU A 142 16.76 -0.20 15.03
C GLU A 142 17.25 -0.58 13.62
N ASN A 143 17.72 -1.82 13.45
CA ASN A 143 18.29 -2.33 12.21
C ASN A 143 17.39 -3.30 11.46
N THR A 144 16.22 -3.65 12.01
CA THR A 144 15.38 -4.72 11.47
C THR A 144 13.92 -4.34 11.50
N ASN A 145 13.27 -4.36 10.35
CA ASN A 145 11.84 -4.13 10.20
C ASN A 145 11.17 -5.21 9.35
N LEU A 146 9.90 -5.45 9.64
CA LEU A 146 9.00 -6.34 8.93
C LEU A 146 7.72 -5.60 8.61
N ASP A 147 7.35 -5.58 7.34
CA ASP A 147 6.05 -5.16 6.86
C ASP A 147 5.33 -6.39 6.29
N THR A 148 4.13 -6.65 6.77
CA THR A 148 3.34 -7.81 6.35
C THR A 148 1.91 -7.41 6.09
N ASN A 149 1.40 -7.80 4.93
CA ASN A 149 0.08 -7.47 4.46
C ASN A 149 -0.70 -8.75 4.08
N PHE A 150 -1.95 -8.81 4.51
CA PHE A 150 -2.93 -9.84 4.14
C PHE A 150 -4.08 -9.13 3.46
N THR A 151 -4.33 -9.44 2.19
CA THR A 151 -5.35 -8.74 1.40
C THR A 151 -6.26 -9.73 0.70
N ILE A 152 -7.55 -9.46 0.76
CA ILE A 152 -8.59 -10.12 -0.02
C ILE A 152 -9.27 -9.04 -0.85
N TYR A 153 -9.27 -9.20 -2.16
CA TYR A 153 -10.05 -8.40 -3.08
C TYR A 153 -11.28 -9.18 -3.51
N GLU A 154 -12.41 -8.48 -3.59
CA GLU A 154 -13.68 -9.01 -4.10
C GLU A 154 -14.20 -8.11 -5.21
N ASP A 155 -14.19 -8.62 -6.45
CA ASP A 155 -14.69 -7.92 -7.64
C ASP A 155 -16.19 -8.22 -7.83
N LEU A 156 -17.02 -7.24 -7.52
CA LEU A 156 -18.48 -7.34 -7.58
C LEU A 156 -19.02 -7.51 -9.02
N SER A 157 -18.19 -7.30 -10.03
CA SER A 157 -18.56 -7.51 -11.44
C SER A 157 -18.39 -8.95 -11.90
N LYS A 158 -17.64 -9.76 -11.14
CA LYS A 158 -17.33 -11.16 -11.43
C LYS A 158 -18.21 -12.10 -10.63
N LYS A 159 -18.22 -13.38 -11.02
CA LYS A 159 -19.00 -14.44 -10.37
C LYS A 159 -18.09 -15.57 -9.92
N ASP A 160 -18.61 -16.38 -8.99
CA ASP A 160 -17.98 -17.60 -8.49
C ASP A 160 -16.57 -17.32 -7.91
N SER A 161 -15.65 -18.23 -8.14
CA SER A 161 -14.27 -18.13 -7.63
C SER A 161 -13.43 -17.02 -8.28
N ASP A 162 -13.78 -16.57 -9.48
CA ASP A 162 -13.09 -15.48 -10.15
C ASP A 162 -13.35 -14.12 -9.47
N ARG A 163 -14.39 -14.05 -8.64
CA ARG A 163 -14.72 -12.87 -7.86
C ARG A 163 -13.65 -12.52 -6.84
N PHE A 164 -12.95 -13.51 -6.29
CA PHE A 164 -12.03 -13.33 -5.19
C PHE A 164 -10.56 -13.44 -5.62
N GLN A 165 -9.73 -12.53 -5.10
CA GLN A 165 -8.29 -12.61 -5.16
C GLN A 165 -7.73 -12.53 -3.76
N TYR A 166 -6.95 -13.55 -3.37
CA TYR A 166 -6.31 -13.66 -2.06
C TYR A 166 -4.82 -13.40 -2.21
N ILE A 167 -4.25 -12.49 -1.43
CA ILE A 167 -2.81 -12.27 -1.29
C ILE A 167 -2.47 -12.45 0.19
N LEU A 168 -1.99 -13.67 0.55
CA LEU A 168 -1.87 -14.11 1.93
C LEU A 168 -0.63 -14.99 2.12
N PRO A 169 0.48 -14.47 2.67
CA PRO A 169 0.81 -13.07 2.92
C PRO A 169 1.43 -12.35 1.72
N ASN A 170 1.63 -11.04 1.85
CA ASN A 170 2.64 -10.27 1.14
C ASN A 170 3.53 -9.62 2.19
N PHE A 171 4.86 -9.81 2.13
CA PHE A 171 5.76 -9.31 3.18
C PHE A 171 7.06 -8.74 2.62
N ILE A 172 7.64 -7.81 3.39
CA ILE A 172 8.99 -7.29 3.19
C ILE A 172 9.69 -7.29 4.54
N TYR A 173 10.75 -8.09 4.66
CA TYR A 173 11.66 -8.10 5.79
C TYR A 173 12.95 -7.41 5.39
N THR A 174 13.38 -6.42 6.16
CA THR A 174 14.62 -5.68 5.93
C THR A 174 15.50 -5.75 7.16
N LYS A 175 16.79 -6.07 6.96
CA LYS A 175 17.79 -6.09 8.02
C LYS A 175 19.07 -5.40 7.57
N ASN A 176 19.44 -4.32 8.25
CA ASN A 176 20.80 -3.77 8.15
C ASN A 176 21.72 -4.56 9.05
N ILE A 177 22.78 -5.12 8.48
CA ILE A 177 23.72 -5.99 9.19
C ILE A 177 24.96 -5.17 9.51
N GLU A 178 25.26 -5.07 10.78
CA GLU A 178 26.50 -4.45 11.25
C GLU A 178 27.69 -5.31 10.83
N ILE A 179 28.61 -4.70 10.12
CA ILE A 179 29.86 -5.34 9.66
C ILE A 179 31.02 -4.60 10.26
N PRO A 180 32.18 -5.31 10.46
CA PRO A 180 33.39 -4.67 10.95
C PRO A 180 33.79 -3.46 10.09
N VAL A 181 34.25 -2.40 10.74
CA VAL A 181 34.66 -1.14 10.07
C VAL A 181 35.71 -1.36 8.98
N SER A 182 36.50 -2.44 9.09
CA SER A 182 37.49 -2.83 8.08
C SER A 182 36.93 -3.09 6.69
N TYR A 183 35.63 -3.46 6.59
CA TYR A 183 34.96 -3.67 5.30
C TYR A 183 34.52 -2.36 4.65
N ASN A 184 34.52 -1.25 5.40
CA ASN A 184 34.26 0.11 4.92
C ASN A 184 32.97 0.22 4.06
N GLY A 185 31.84 -0.23 4.60
CA GLY A 185 30.57 -0.21 3.89
C GLY A 185 29.38 -0.62 4.77
N ASN A 186 28.24 -0.76 4.15
CA ASN A 186 27.00 -1.20 4.77
C ASN A 186 26.50 -2.47 4.08
N PHE A 187 26.03 -3.42 4.87
CA PHE A 187 25.43 -4.64 4.36
C PHE A 187 23.95 -4.70 4.73
N LYS A 188 23.10 -4.92 3.74
CA LYS A 188 21.65 -4.97 3.89
C LYS A 188 21.12 -6.27 3.32
N PHE A 189 20.27 -6.94 4.07
CA PHE A 189 19.48 -8.08 3.62
C PHE A 189 18.03 -7.68 3.51
N ILE A 190 17.39 -7.97 2.36
CA ILE A 190 15.97 -7.80 2.15
C ILE A 190 15.40 -9.13 1.69
N SER A 191 14.38 -9.63 2.41
CA SER A 191 13.58 -10.77 1.97
C SER A 191 12.17 -10.30 1.74
N SER A 192 11.62 -10.55 0.55
CA SER A 192 10.26 -10.16 0.20
C SER A 192 9.57 -11.30 -0.54
N GLY A 193 8.26 -11.38 -0.39
CA GLY A 193 7.52 -12.42 -1.08
C GLY A 193 6.02 -12.28 -0.89
N PHE A 194 5.30 -13.05 -1.68
CA PHE A 194 3.85 -13.14 -1.57
C PHE A 194 3.34 -14.52 -2.00
N GLN A 195 2.14 -14.84 -1.53
CA GLN A 195 1.32 -15.93 -2.06
C GLN A 195 0.01 -15.35 -2.55
N LYS A 196 -0.36 -15.66 -3.79
CA LYS A 196 -1.53 -15.13 -4.47
C LYS A 196 -2.34 -16.24 -5.11
N ASN A 197 -3.65 -16.27 -4.80
CA ASN A 197 -4.65 -17.08 -5.46
C ASN A 197 -5.66 -16.17 -6.15
N TYR A 198 -5.97 -16.41 -7.42
CA TYR A 198 -6.90 -15.57 -8.18
C TYR A 198 -7.45 -16.30 -9.42
N ASP A 199 -8.51 -15.76 -10.01
CA ASP A 199 -9.11 -16.21 -11.28
C ASP A 199 -9.18 -17.73 -11.40
N THR A 200 -9.94 -18.39 -10.59
CA THR A 200 -10.12 -19.86 -10.53
C THR A 200 -8.89 -20.65 -10.99
N ASN A 201 -8.17 -21.27 -10.06
CA ASN A 201 -6.99 -22.13 -10.29
C ASN A 201 -5.68 -21.39 -10.69
N LYS A 202 -5.57 -20.09 -10.57
CA LYS A 202 -4.27 -19.42 -10.71
C LYS A 202 -3.61 -19.25 -9.35
N TYR A 203 -2.39 -19.72 -9.24
CA TYR A 203 -1.58 -19.61 -8.05
C TYR A 203 -0.20 -19.06 -8.36
N GLU A 204 0.26 -18.10 -7.56
CA GLU A 204 1.59 -17.53 -7.65
C GLU A 204 2.17 -17.40 -6.23
N SER A 205 3.35 -17.97 -6.03
CA SER A 205 4.16 -17.81 -4.82
C SER A 205 5.56 -17.36 -5.20
N LEU A 206 5.97 -16.24 -4.62
CA LEU A 206 7.31 -15.68 -4.84
C LEU A 206 8.03 -15.49 -3.51
N LEU A 207 9.34 -15.75 -3.53
CA LEU A 207 10.27 -15.40 -2.47
C LEU A 207 11.56 -14.85 -3.09
N ILE A 208 11.86 -13.60 -2.78
CA ILE A 208 13.04 -12.90 -3.29
C ILE A 208 13.93 -12.52 -2.11
N ASN A 209 15.20 -12.89 -2.18
CA ASN A 209 16.19 -12.53 -1.19
C ASN A 209 17.30 -11.69 -1.84
N ASP A 210 17.45 -10.45 -1.39
CA ASP A 210 18.48 -9.52 -1.84
C ASP A 210 19.54 -9.34 -0.76
N PHE A 211 20.79 -9.57 -1.15
CA PHE A 211 21.97 -9.27 -0.36
C PHE A 211 22.69 -8.09 -1.01
N LEU A 212 22.63 -6.94 -0.35
CA LEU A 212 23.21 -5.70 -0.85
C LEU A 212 24.40 -5.30 0.03
N PHE A 213 25.50 -5.01 -0.61
CA PHE A 213 26.63 -4.37 0.02
C PHE A 213 26.91 -3.06 -0.70
N GLU A 214 26.96 -1.96 0.03
CA GLU A 214 27.31 -0.63 -0.46
C GLU A 214 28.57 -0.17 0.25
N SER A 215 29.67 0.03 -0.49
CA SER A 215 30.89 0.56 0.09
C SER A 215 30.75 2.04 0.43
N ASN A 216 31.40 2.49 1.49
CA ASN A 216 31.61 3.91 1.72
C ASN A 216 32.50 4.50 0.62
N ASN A 217 32.48 5.81 0.48
CA ASN A 217 33.33 6.50 -0.47
C ASN A 217 34.82 6.32 -0.12
N ILE A 218 35.58 5.83 -1.09
CA ILE A 218 37.05 5.77 -1.06
C ILE A 218 37.56 7.05 -1.70
N ILE A 219 38.30 7.84 -0.95
CA ILE A 219 38.84 9.12 -1.40
C ILE A 219 40.30 8.95 -1.78
N SER A 220 40.62 9.21 -3.05
CA SER A 220 42.04 9.24 -3.50
C SER A 220 42.72 10.53 -3.08
N LYS A 221 44.08 10.51 -3.11
CA LYS A 221 44.88 11.72 -2.84
C LYS A 221 44.60 12.87 -3.80
N THR A 222 44.07 12.57 -4.98
CA THR A 222 43.68 13.57 -6.00
C THR A 222 42.28 14.10 -5.83
N GLY A 223 41.50 13.61 -4.86
CA GLY A 223 40.12 14.00 -4.62
C GLY A 223 39.07 13.20 -5.43
N LEU A 224 39.49 12.15 -6.13
CA LEU A 224 38.54 11.23 -6.78
C LEU A 224 37.80 10.44 -5.69
N LEU A 225 36.47 10.47 -5.75
CA LEU A 225 35.58 9.68 -4.90
C LEU A 225 35.14 8.45 -5.68
N SER A 226 35.37 7.28 -5.13
CA SER A 226 34.94 6.02 -5.72
C SER A 226 34.19 5.18 -4.68
N ASN A 227 33.13 4.49 -5.11
CA ASN A 227 32.42 3.50 -4.33
C ASN A 227 31.99 2.34 -5.22
N TYR A 228 31.64 1.22 -4.60
CA TYR A 228 31.08 0.08 -5.30
C TYR A 228 29.89 -0.49 -4.54
N ASP A 229 28.93 -0.99 -5.29
CA ASP A 229 27.73 -1.64 -4.80
C ASP A 229 27.70 -3.07 -5.35
N LEU A 230 27.51 -4.04 -4.48
CA LEU A 230 27.34 -5.45 -4.83
C LEU A 230 25.93 -5.88 -4.48
N LEU A 231 25.22 -6.44 -5.45
CA LEU A 231 23.92 -7.07 -5.25
C LEU A 231 24.02 -8.55 -5.62
N VAL A 232 23.56 -9.40 -4.72
CA VAL A 232 23.25 -10.80 -5.01
C VAL A 232 21.79 -11.01 -4.73
N LYS A 233 21.02 -11.41 -5.73
CA LYS A 233 19.59 -11.68 -5.65
C LYS A 233 19.34 -13.17 -5.85
N ASN A 234 18.62 -13.78 -4.93
CA ASN A 234 18.02 -15.10 -5.09
C ASN A 234 16.52 -14.92 -5.34
N PHE A 235 16.04 -15.48 -6.43
CA PHE A 235 14.67 -15.48 -6.84
C PHE A 235 14.14 -16.91 -6.81
N ASN A 236 13.00 -17.11 -6.13
CA ASN A 236 12.33 -18.41 -6.07
C ASN A 236 10.86 -18.17 -6.39
N SER A 237 10.30 -18.95 -7.29
CA SER A 237 8.89 -18.93 -7.62
C SER A 237 8.30 -20.32 -7.70
N TYR A 238 7.02 -20.42 -7.37
CA TYR A 238 6.17 -21.55 -7.68
C TYR A 238 4.86 -21.05 -8.21
N THR A 239 4.47 -21.50 -9.40
CA THR A 239 3.26 -20.98 -10.06
C THR A 239 2.48 -22.08 -10.75
N GLU A 240 1.16 -21.91 -10.76
CA GLU A 240 0.22 -22.75 -11.50
C GLU A 240 -0.70 -21.85 -12.34
N ASN A 241 -0.82 -22.14 -13.63
CA ASN A 241 -1.65 -21.39 -14.58
C ASN A 241 -1.36 -19.88 -14.64
N SER A 242 -0.17 -19.45 -14.25
CA SER A 242 0.24 -18.05 -14.32
C SER A 242 0.60 -17.65 -15.75
N SER A 243 0.22 -16.43 -16.14
CA SER A 243 0.67 -15.81 -17.38
C SER A 243 1.93 -14.94 -17.20
N SER A 244 2.30 -14.66 -15.95
CA SER A 244 3.38 -13.71 -15.60
C SER A 244 4.70 -14.40 -15.26
N TYR A 245 4.66 -15.69 -14.93
CA TYR A 245 5.82 -16.47 -14.51
C TYR A 245 5.86 -17.83 -15.20
N THR A 246 7.03 -18.45 -15.25
CA THR A 246 7.19 -19.83 -15.71
C THR A 246 6.41 -20.77 -14.80
N GLU A 247 5.66 -21.70 -15.39
CA GLU A 247 4.92 -22.71 -14.61
C GLU A 247 5.87 -23.61 -13.81
N LYS A 248 5.40 -24.00 -12.63
CA LYS A 248 6.09 -24.83 -11.64
C LYS A 248 7.16 -24.04 -10.86
N GLU A 249 8.19 -24.76 -10.46
CA GLU A 249 9.27 -24.23 -9.65
C GLU A 249 10.36 -23.59 -10.53
N ASP A 250 10.78 -22.38 -10.16
CA ASP A 250 11.90 -21.70 -10.79
C ASP A 250 12.83 -21.12 -9.69
N TYR A 251 14.15 -21.39 -9.83
CA TYR A 251 15.15 -20.94 -8.88
C TYR A 251 16.28 -20.25 -9.62
N GLU A 252 16.44 -18.96 -9.38
CA GLU A 252 17.48 -18.18 -10.05
C GLU A 252 18.34 -17.40 -9.05
N VAL A 253 19.62 -17.25 -9.36
CA VAL A 253 20.55 -16.42 -8.61
C VAL A 253 21.22 -15.44 -9.57
N PHE A 254 21.12 -14.15 -9.25
CA PHE A 254 21.70 -13.07 -10.02
C PHE A 254 22.73 -12.32 -9.23
N GLY A 255 23.74 -11.79 -9.91
CA GLY A 255 24.74 -10.91 -9.33
C GLY A 255 24.86 -9.61 -10.12
N SER A 256 25.15 -8.51 -9.44
CA SER A 256 25.49 -7.24 -10.08
C SER A 256 26.53 -6.50 -9.26
N LEU A 257 27.60 -6.06 -9.91
CA LEU A 257 28.62 -5.17 -9.36
C LEU A 257 28.51 -3.82 -10.06
N LEU A 258 28.29 -2.75 -9.30
CA LEU A 258 28.25 -1.39 -9.78
C LEU A 258 29.44 -0.62 -9.20
N LEU A 259 30.32 -0.14 -10.07
CA LEU A 259 31.44 0.74 -9.73
C LEU A 259 31.05 2.18 -10.09
N LYS A 260 31.21 3.09 -9.17
CA LYS A 260 30.95 4.53 -9.37
C LYS A 260 32.19 5.33 -9.01
N SER A 261 32.54 6.28 -9.85
CA SER A 261 33.60 7.25 -9.57
C SER A 261 33.13 8.65 -9.89
N SER A 262 33.47 9.60 -9.05
CA SER A 262 33.12 11.02 -9.27
C SER A 262 34.26 11.93 -8.83
N PHE A 263 34.39 13.06 -9.53
CA PHE A 263 35.41 14.05 -9.23
C PHE A 263 34.74 15.40 -8.89
N PRO A 264 34.43 15.64 -7.61
CA PRO A 264 33.77 16.89 -7.21
C PRO A 264 34.75 18.07 -7.32
N LEU A 265 34.49 18.97 -8.23
CA LEU A 265 35.22 20.20 -8.47
C LEU A 265 34.44 21.38 -7.92
N ARG A 266 35.13 22.29 -7.26
CA ARG A 266 34.55 23.54 -6.76
C ARG A 266 35.40 24.70 -7.18
N LYS A 267 34.81 25.73 -7.79
CA LYS A 267 35.41 27.00 -8.05
C LYS A 267 34.65 28.07 -7.27
N VAL A 268 35.41 28.82 -6.44
CA VAL A 268 34.84 29.91 -5.64
C VAL A 268 35.46 31.20 -6.15
N ASN A 269 34.62 32.13 -6.56
CA ASN A 269 34.97 33.51 -6.90
C ASN A 269 34.29 34.45 -5.89
N GLU A 270 34.66 35.73 -5.92
CA GLU A 270 34.12 36.76 -5.03
C GLU A 270 32.57 36.86 -5.09
N TYR A 271 31.98 36.61 -6.26
CA TYR A 271 30.53 36.73 -6.53
C TYR A 271 29.82 35.41 -6.84
N SER A 272 30.53 34.26 -6.93
CA SER A 272 29.92 32.99 -7.33
C SER A 272 30.64 31.77 -6.75
N LYS A 273 29.84 30.71 -6.49
CA LYS A 273 30.34 29.39 -6.15
C LYS A 273 29.84 28.42 -7.23
N ASN A 274 30.74 27.88 -8.01
CA ASN A 274 30.42 26.92 -9.06
C ASN A 274 30.85 25.51 -8.64
N TYR A 275 29.99 24.52 -8.89
CA TYR A 275 30.25 23.14 -8.61
C TYR A 275 30.10 22.33 -9.89
N LEU A 276 31.05 21.46 -10.15
CA LEU A 276 31.02 20.49 -11.24
C LEU A 276 31.38 19.13 -10.66
N LYS A 277 30.53 18.13 -10.87
CA LYS A 277 30.74 16.76 -10.39
C LYS A 277 30.59 15.78 -11.56
N PRO A 278 31.62 15.58 -12.39
CA PRO A 278 31.59 14.49 -13.37
C PRO A 278 31.50 13.15 -12.64
N ILE A 279 30.65 12.28 -13.16
CA ILE A 279 30.39 10.93 -12.62
C ILE A 279 30.57 9.93 -13.73
N MET A 280 31.30 8.85 -13.45
CA MET A 280 31.42 7.69 -14.29
C MET A 280 30.88 6.49 -13.51
N ALA A 281 30.07 5.67 -14.13
CA ALA A 281 29.56 4.43 -13.54
C ALA A 281 29.70 3.27 -14.52
N MET A 282 30.08 2.11 -14.00
CA MET A 282 30.17 0.86 -14.74
C MET A 282 29.43 -0.23 -13.96
N ARG A 283 28.50 -0.90 -14.61
CA ARG A 283 27.80 -2.05 -14.05
C ARG A 283 28.20 -3.32 -14.79
N TYR A 284 28.46 -4.35 -14.03
CA TYR A 284 28.74 -5.69 -14.53
C TYR A 284 27.74 -6.67 -13.89
N SER A 285 27.02 -7.43 -14.73
CA SER A 285 26.18 -8.53 -14.30
C SER A 285 26.54 -9.78 -15.14
N PRO A 286 27.03 -10.84 -14.51
CA PRO A 286 27.50 -12.02 -15.23
C PRO A 286 26.36 -12.85 -15.83
N ASN A 287 25.16 -12.72 -15.31
CA ASN A 287 24.00 -13.52 -15.72
C ASN A 287 23.04 -12.71 -16.59
N SER A 288 22.50 -13.32 -17.63
CA SER A 288 21.33 -12.79 -18.34
C SER A 288 20.10 -13.01 -17.47
N THR A 289 19.29 -11.98 -17.30
CA THR A 289 17.99 -12.11 -16.64
C THR A 289 17.08 -13.00 -17.46
N LYS A 290 16.65 -14.12 -16.90
CA LYS A 290 15.59 -14.95 -17.47
C LYS A 290 14.31 -14.70 -16.68
N ASN A 291 13.22 -14.42 -17.36
CA ASN A 291 11.83 -14.47 -16.83
C ASN A 291 11.57 -13.91 -15.44
N ILE A 292 12.42 -13.01 -14.93
CA ILE A 292 12.03 -12.19 -13.80
C ILE A 292 10.85 -11.36 -14.29
N SER A 293 9.74 -11.46 -13.58
CA SER A 293 8.56 -10.71 -13.93
C SER A 293 8.88 -9.23 -14.15
N ASP A 294 8.16 -8.59 -15.04
CA ASP A 294 8.22 -7.16 -15.33
C ASP A 294 8.12 -6.24 -14.08
N LYS A 295 7.89 -6.84 -12.92
CA LYS A 295 7.74 -6.15 -11.64
C LYS A 295 9.04 -5.93 -10.87
N ASP A 296 10.14 -6.61 -11.19
CA ASP A 296 11.43 -6.38 -10.57
C ASP A 296 12.48 -5.89 -11.58
N THR A 297 12.46 -4.59 -11.82
CA THR A 297 13.32 -3.91 -12.80
C THR A 297 14.77 -3.71 -12.33
N ARG A 298 15.13 -4.08 -11.09
CA ARG A 298 16.47 -3.84 -10.55
C ARG A 298 17.59 -4.58 -11.25
N LEU A 299 17.28 -5.63 -12.01
CA LEU A 299 18.23 -6.43 -12.78
C LEU A 299 17.96 -6.51 -14.29
N ASP A 300 17.05 -5.69 -14.80
CA ASP A 300 16.68 -5.63 -16.24
C ASP A 300 17.81 -5.14 -17.14
N TYR A 301 18.94 -4.75 -16.55
CA TYR A 301 20.06 -4.22 -17.30
C TYR A 301 21.22 -5.22 -17.25
N ASN A 302 21.54 -5.77 -18.40
CA ASN A 302 22.83 -6.38 -18.62
C ASN A 302 23.94 -5.31 -18.44
N ASN A 303 25.16 -5.59 -18.69
CA ASN A 303 26.28 -4.69 -18.49
C ASN A 303 26.04 -3.29 -19.07
N ILE A 304 25.95 -2.27 -18.21
CA ILE A 304 25.72 -0.88 -18.60
C ILE A 304 26.92 -0.03 -18.22
N PHE A 305 27.35 0.78 -19.17
CA PHE A 305 28.37 1.82 -18.99
C PHE A 305 27.71 3.19 -19.11
N SER A 306 27.85 4.05 -18.10
CA SER A 306 27.26 5.40 -18.11
C SER A 306 28.28 6.47 -17.67
N PHE A 307 28.20 7.66 -18.25
CA PHE A 307 29.07 8.79 -18.03
C PHE A 307 28.35 9.94 -17.32
#